data_1e484badae11cd139898cf971cc14e3e
#
_entry.id   1e484badae11cd139898cf971cc14e3e
#
_cell.length_a   1.000
_cell.length_b   1.000
_cell.length_c   1.000
_cell.angle_alpha   90.00
_cell.angle_beta   90.00
_cell.angle_gamma   90.00
#
_symmetry.space_group_name_H-M   'P 1'
#
loop_
_entity.id
_entity.type
_entity.pdbx_description
1 polymer ?
#
loop_
_entity_poly.entity_id
_entity_poly.type
_entity_poly.pdbx_seq_one_letter_code
_entity_poly.pdbx_strand_id
1 'polypeptide(L)'
;MIRAHRPQPSPEGFGQTSSSDGPPDRTALREELIGELLTLHARILLRMPFFQLLLIGAIGWIALPDVSISIFLAWALFAISAECLRALFAWWVLPRLSANTPNHTHQLFIALDALAGVSIGLAAVLFLRRVPLLSQMLLATTLFTVAAAGVSVAVSSRYMLAAYSSAVLFCTAASWGFLHPSQALIVTILTLTYWVFLIGISGDSERLLLRALAIRRERDQALKKIEFSNAEAVAAAARAEESAQSRARVLASASHDLRQPLHALSVYSAVLSANPGPKTLQEVGHNIDQLVRALGEMLSELLDLSRLSTGGYVLQREPFALDKTVAKVCAEYASLASDKKLTLVCELASAQLVGDAGAVGRITRNLIDNAIKYTDQGQIRVATSRIDTWAVLEVRDTGKGIAAPEQKRIFEEFYQIDNPGRDRSKGVGLGLSIVKRLCELIGAQVDLESVPGQGSRFKVAFPGCGSDGIAASPPYRAKIAPVVWQGKQVYVVDDDAVVLNSMRTLLSTWGFEVRCAASAPEADALLVQWGIPDLLIADLRLRDAEDGATLAGRLVSAFGSFPVLIMTGETAEPLLRTAHSNGYSVLQKPVSAADLYAAVETALQRG
;
A
#
# COMPACT_ATOMS: atom_id res chain seq x y z
N MET A 1 -23.08 -14.55 27.31
CA MET A 1 -23.11 -13.09 27.09
C MET A 1 -22.12 -12.76 25.98
N ILE A 2 -22.61 -12.72 24.75
CA ILE A 2 -21.81 -12.50 23.53
C ILE A 2 -21.72 -10.98 23.34
N ARG A 3 -20.54 -10.40 23.55
CA ARG A 3 -20.27 -9.01 23.17
C ARG A 3 -20.12 -8.95 21.64
N ALA A 4 -21.07 -8.33 20.99
CA ALA A 4 -20.99 -7.96 19.60
C ALA A 4 -19.80 -7.03 19.39
N HIS A 5 -18.77 -7.51 18.70
CA HIS A 5 -17.73 -6.68 18.10
C HIS A 5 -18.34 -5.95 16.90
N ARG A 6 -18.41 -4.63 17.00
CA ARG A 6 -18.71 -3.78 15.84
C ARG A 6 -17.64 -4.01 14.78
N PRO A 7 -18.00 -4.19 13.52
CA PRO A 7 -17.03 -4.23 12.44
C PRO A 7 -16.34 -2.86 12.34
N GLN A 8 -15.02 -2.87 12.28
CA GLN A 8 -14.27 -1.70 11.85
C GLN A 8 -14.70 -1.34 10.41
N PRO A 9 -14.83 -0.06 10.07
CA PRO A 9 -15.17 0.33 8.71
C PRO A 9 -14.02 -0.11 7.78
N SER A 10 -14.40 -0.84 6.75
CA SER A 10 -13.60 -1.13 5.56
C SER A 10 -12.97 0.16 5.01
N PRO A 11 -11.76 0.09 4.43
CA PRO A 11 -11.15 1.22 3.75
C PRO A 11 -11.75 1.45 2.35
N GLU A 12 -13.07 1.34 2.21
CA GLU A 12 -13.83 1.81 1.06
C GLU A 12 -14.42 3.16 1.41
N GLY A 13 -13.63 4.19 1.23
CA GLY A 13 -14.03 5.55 1.54
C GLY A 13 -12.95 6.57 1.24
N PHE A 14 -11.97 6.26 0.39
CA PHE A 14 -11.34 7.33 -0.37
C PHE A 14 -12.40 7.84 -1.35
N GLY A 15 -13.36 8.58 -0.73
CA GLY A 15 -14.19 9.47 -1.45
C GLY A 15 -13.30 10.22 -2.42
N GLN A 16 -13.64 10.15 -3.68
CA GLN A 16 -13.30 11.16 -4.64
C GLN A 16 -13.45 12.50 -3.93
N THR A 17 -12.38 13.00 -3.30
CA THR A 17 -12.22 14.42 -3.15
C THR A 17 -12.27 14.89 -4.59
N SER A 18 -13.46 15.37 -4.96
CA SER A 18 -13.65 16.17 -6.15
C SER A 18 -12.46 17.12 -6.15
N SER A 19 -11.47 16.82 -6.97
CA SER A 19 -10.44 17.75 -7.37
C SER A 19 -11.17 18.85 -8.13
N SER A 20 -11.75 19.81 -7.39
CA SER A 20 -12.00 21.15 -7.88
C SER A 20 -10.65 21.86 -8.03
N ASP A 21 -9.70 21.22 -8.69
CA ASP A 21 -8.50 21.84 -9.25
C ASP A 21 -8.87 22.60 -10.55
N GLY A 22 -9.97 23.36 -10.47
CA GLY A 22 -10.14 24.54 -11.29
C GLY A 22 -9.11 25.58 -10.80
N PRO A 23 -8.58 26.47 -11.69
CA PRO A 23 -7.69 27.55 -11.26
C PRO A 23 -8.40 28.30 -10.12
N PRO A 24 -7.69 28.59 -8.99
CA PRO A 24 -8.29 29.20 -7.81
C PRO A 24 -9.09 30.43 -8.26
N ASP A 25 -10.32 30.52 -7.81
CA ASP A 25 -11.20 31.63 -8.18
C ASP A 25 -10.44 32.93 -7.92
N ARG A 26 -10.05 33.60 -8.99
CA ARG A 26 -9.25 34.85 -8.93
C ARG A 26 -9.92 35.92 -8.09
N THR A 27 -11.24 35.83 -7.91
CA THR A 27 -12.04 36.72 -7.07
C THR A 27 -11.83 36.43 -5.61
N ALA A 28 -11.92 35.16 -5.19
CA ALA A 28 -11.69 34.73 -3.82
C ALA A 28 -10.24 34.99 -3.37
N LEU A 29 -9.26 34.72 -4.24
CA LEU A 29 -7.85 35.04 -3.95
C LEU A 29 -7.63 36.54 -3.76
N ARG A 30 -8.28 37.36 -4.58
CA ARG A 30 -8.19 38.81 -4.49
C ARG A 30 -8.82 39.35 -3.21
N GLU A 31 -9.97 38.84 -2.80
CA GLU A 31 -10.63 39.24 -1.56
C GLU A 31 -9.80 38.91 -0.33
N GLU A 32 -9.17 37.74 -0.30
CA GLU A 32 -8.28 37.33 0.76
C GLU A 32 -7.02 38.20 0.86
N LEU A 33 -6.41 38.56 -0.28
CA LEU A 33 -5.27 39.45 -0.33
C LEU A 33 -5.65 40.89 0.13
N ILE A 34 -6.85 41.37 -0.18
CA ILE A 34 -7.38 42.63 0.32
C ILE A 34 -7.49 42.58 1.86
N GLY A 35 -7.94 41.48 2.45
CA GLY A 35 -7.99 41.29 3.89
C GLY A 35 -6.61 41.42 4.55
N GLU A 36 -5.55 40.85 3.95
CA GLU A 36 -4.17 41.01 4.42
C GLU A 36 -3.69 42.47 4.32
N LEU A 37 -4.01 43.15 3.21
CA LEU A 37 -3.67 44.56 3.04
C LEU A 37 -4.37 45.44 4.08
N LEU A 38 -5.65 45.21 4.36
CA LEU A 38 -6.40 45.92 5.40
C LEU A 38 -5.83 45.68 6.79
N THR A 39 -5.36 44.45 7.06
CA THR A 39 -4.69 44.12 8.32
C THR A 39 -3.38 44.88 8.46
N LEU A 40 -2.60 45.03 7.40
CA LEU A 40 -1.39 45.85 7.41
C LEU A 40 -1.71 47.32 7.66
N HIS A 41 -2.71 47.85 6.93
CA HIS A 41 -3.18 49.23 7.13
C HIS A 41 -3.62 49.51 8.57
N ALA A 42 -4.47 48.65 9.13
CA ALA A 42 -4.92 48.77 10.50
C ALA A 42 -3.76 48.80 11.52
N ARG A 43 -2.74 47.97 11.32
CA ARG A 43 -1.54 47.98 12.19
C ARG A 43 -0.74 49.27 12.10
N ILE A 44 -0.64 49.88 10.93
CA ILE A 44 0.03 51.15 10.73
C ILE A 44 -0.74 52.25 11.44
N LEU A 45 -2.07 52.29 11.31
CA LEU A 45 -2.93 53.28 11.90
C LEU A 45 -2.83 53.34 13.43
N LEU A 46 -2.57 52.26 14.11
CA LEU A 46 -2.38 52.22 15.57
C LEU A 46 -1.20 53.09 16.05
N ARG A 47 -0.24 53.39 15.18
CA ARG A 47 0.94 54.21 15.49
C ARG A 47 0.75 55.68 15.13
N MET A 48 -0.28 56.01 14.35
CA MET A 48 -0.48 57.35 13.82
C MET A 48 -0.80 58.45 14.83
N PRO A 49 -1.53 58.17 15.94
CA PRO A 49 -1.75 59.19 16.95
C PRO A 49 -0.46 59.86 17.51
N PHE A 50 0.62 59.06 17.62
CA PHE A 50 1.92 59.58 18.04
C PHE A 50 2.51 60.59 17.02
N PHE A 51 2.48 60.23 15.72
CA PHE A 51 2.97 61.10 14.66
C PHE A 51 2.09 62.35 14.51
N GLN A 52 0.80 62.24 14.76
CA GLN A 52 -0.13 63.35 14.74
C GLN A 52 0.20 64.40 15.81
N LEU A 53 0.62 63.99 17.03
CA LEU A 53 1.07 64.94 18.06
C LEU A 53 2.30 65.70 17.62
N LEU A 54 3.26 65.05 16.95
CA LEU A 54 4.44 65.74 16.40
C LEU A 54 4.06 66.77 15.34
N LEU A 55 3.12 66.39 14.45
CA LEU A 55 2.62 67.26 13.41
C LEU A 55 1.90 68.49 14.01
N ILE A 56 1.04 68.29 15.00
CA ILE A 56 0.36 69.39 15.70
C ILE A 56 1.37 70.32 16.35
N GLY A 57 2.44 69.78 16.99
CA GLY A 57 3.53 70.56 17.53
C GLY A 57 4.23 71.42 16.46
N ALA A 58 4.54 70.84 15.30
CA ALA A 58 5.16 71.58 14.18
C ALA A 58 4.26 72.69 13.60
N ILE A 59 2.97 72.40 13.39
CA ILE A 59 1.99 73.39 12.96
C ILE A 59 1.81 74.49 14.03
N GLY A 60 1.79 74.11 15.32
CA GLY A 60 1.74 75.03 16.43
C GLY A 60 2.93 76.02 16.47
N TRP A 61 4.14 75.48 16.25
CA TRP A 61 5.34 76.29 16.14
C TRP A 61 5.25 77.37 15.04
N ILE A 62 4.64 77.03 13.94
CA ILE A 62 4.46 77.92 12.80
C ILE A 62 3.31 78.93 13.05
N ALA A 63 2.20 78.54 13.66
CA ALA A 63 0.95 79.30 13.70
C ALA A 63 0.73 80.10 15.01
N LEU A 64 1.19 79.60 16.17
CA LEU A 64 0.90 80.22 17.46
C LEU A 64 1.41 81.65 17.67
N PRO A 65 2.49 82.10 17.00
CA PRO A 65 2.89 83.51 17.13
C PRO A 65 1.83 84.48 16.63
N ASP A 66 1.00 84.07 15.64
CA ASP A 66 0.06 84.97 14.96
C ASP A 66 -1.41 84.53 15.10
N VAL A 67 -1.68 83.37 15.68
CA VAL A 67 -3.01 82.80 15.85
C VAL A 67 -3.39 82.69 17.33
N SER A 68 -4.63 82.98 17.65
CA SER A 68 -5.10 82.84 19.04
C SER A 68 -5.04 81.37 19.48
N ILE A 69 -4.58 81.15 20.73
CA ILE A 69 -4.40 79.83 21.29
C ILE A 69 -5.70 79.02 21.35
N SER A 70 -6.85 79.69 21.48
CA SER A 70 -8.18 79.08 21.52
C SER A 70 -8.55 78.41 20.16
N ILE A 71 -8.25 79.09 19.02
CA ILE A 71 -8.50 78.58 17.70
C ILE A 71 -7.56 77.39 17.42
N PHE A 72 -6.28 77.54 17.79
CA PHE A 72 -5.32 76.46 17.67
C PHE A 72 -5.70 75.22 18.49
N LEU A 73 -6.06 75.40 19.77
CA LEU A 73 -6.48 74.27 20.61
C LEU A 73 -7.77 73.59 20.12
N ALA A 74 -8.75 74.36 19.64
CA ALA A 74 -9.96 73.77 19.07
C ALA A 74 -9.67 72.95 17.84
N TRP A 75 -8.80 73.41 16.93
CA TRP A 75 -8.34 72.65 15.77
C TRP A 75 -7.53 71.43 16.19
N ALA A 76 -6.57 71.57 17.10
CA ALA A 76 -5.73 70.47 17.59
C ALA A 76 -6.56 69.37 18.22
N LEU A 77 -7.56 69.70 19.06
CA LEU A 77 -8.49 68.77 19.67
C LEU A 77 -9.28 67.99 18.59
N PHE A 78 -9.79 68.70 17.57
CA PHE A 78 -10.49 68.07 16.44
C PHE A 78 -9.58 67.11 15.68
N ALA A 79 -8.35 67.53 15.35
CA ALA A 79 -7.39 66.70 14.63
C ALA A 79 -6.97 65.46 15.42
N ILE A 80 -6.74 65.59 16.75
CA ILE A 80 -6.44 64.44 17.63
C ILE A 80 -7.65 63.51 17.71
N SER A 81 -8.87 64.07 17.86
CA SER A 81 -10.10 63.26 17.97
C SER A 81 -10.36 62.44 16.73
N ALA A 82 -10.16 63.03 15.53
CA ALA A 82 -10.29 62.34 14.24
C ALA A 82 -9.29 61.17 14.12
N GLU A 83 -8.03 61.41 14.55
CA GLU A 83 -6.98 60.38 14.48
C GLU A 83 -7.21 59.27 15.53
N CYS A 84 -7.62 59.63 16.74
CA CYS A 84 -7.97 58.65 17.77
C CYS A 84 -9.16 57.78 17.34
N LEU A 85 -10.17 58.36 16.70
CA LEU A 85 -11.32 57.62 16.18
C LEU A 85 -10.86 56.61 15.12
N ARG A 86 -9.97 57.00 14.20
CA ARG A 86 -9.38 56.15 13.16
C ARG A 86 -8.56 55.00 13.79
N ALA A 87 -7.72 55.29 14.76
CA ALA A 87 -6.92 54.31 15.49
C ALA A 87 -7.80 53.33 16.30
N LEU A 88 -8.83 53.84 16.97
CA LEU A 88 -9.79 53.04 17.76
C LEU A 88 -10.57 52.07 16.82
N PHE A 89 -11.00 52.56 15.67
CA PHE A 89 -11.64 51.71 14.65
C PHE A 89 -10.68 50.63 14.18
N ALA A 90 -9.44 50.98 13.87
CA ALA A 90 -8.40 50.02 13.45
C ALA A 90 -8.16 48.96 14.53
N TRP A 91 -8.07 49.35 15.80
CA TRP A 91 -7.91 48.43 16.92
C TRP A 91 -9.11 47.50 17.10
N TRP A 92 -10.33 48.02 16.94
CA TRP A 92 -11.56 47.23 17.07
C TRP A 92 -11.73 46.24 15.94
N VAL A 93 -11.35 46.60 14.71
CA VAL A 93 -11.51 45.78 13.50
C VAL A 93 -10.40 44.76 13.35
N LEU A 94 -9.16 45.06 13.77
CA LEU A 94 -7.98 44.23 13.54
C LEU A 94 -8.15 42.74 13.90
N PRO A 95 -8.73 42.36 15.08
CA PRO A 95 -8.95 40.96 15.40
C PRO A 95 -10.09 40.29 14.60
N ARG A 96 -10.89 41.09 13.89
CA ARG A 96 -12.05 40.64 13.09
C ARG A 96 -11.77 40.60 11.59
N LEU A 97 -10.62 41.09 11.14
CA LEU A 97 -10.21 41.03 9.74
C LEU A 97 -9.90 39.59 9.39
N SER A 98 -10.65 39.04 8.43
CA SER A 98 -10.50 37.70 7.88
C SER A 98 -10.59 37.76 6.34
N ALA A 99 -10.39 36.64 5.68
CA ALA A 99 -10.51 36.53 4.22
C ALA A 99 -11.86 37.01 3.67
N ASN A 100 -12.93 36.94 4.46
CA ASN A 100 -14.29 37.38 4.10
C ASN A 100 -14.63 38.75 4.72
N THR A 101 -13.70 39.70 4.75
CA THR A 101 -13.98 41.01 5.31
C THR A 101 -15.02 41.75 4.45
N PRO A 102 -16.14 42.23 5.01
CA PRO A 102 -17.17 42.90 4.21
C PRO A 102 -16.63 44.19 3.57
N ASN A 103 -17.07 44.49 2.35
CA ASN A 103 -16.74 45.72 1.64
C ASN A 103 -17.00 47.00 2.45
N HIS A 104 -17.95 46.97 3.39
CA HIS A 104 -18.22 48.05 4.29
C HIS A 104 -17.04 48.46 5.17
N THR A 105 -16.19 47.50 5.58
CA THR A 105 -14.99 47.79 6.38
C THR A 105 -13.99 48.61 5.57
N HIS A 106 -13.80 48.32 4.30
CA HIS A 106 -12.94 49.07 3.39
C HIS A 106 -13.47 50.48 3.19
N GLN A 107 -14.79 50.64 2.96
CA GLN A 107 -15.43 51.97 2.79
C GLN A 107 -15.32 52.81 4.06
N LEU A 108 -15.42 52.18 5.25
CA LEU A 108 -15.30 52.89 6.52
C LEU A 108 -13.87 53.38 6.76
N PHE A 109 -12.84 52.61 6.38
CA PHE A 109 -11.46 53.08 6.42
C PHE A 109 -11.28 54.28 5.47
N ILE A 110 -11.82 54.26 4.23
CA ILE A 110 -11.77 55.41 3.32
C ILE A 110 -12.44 56.64 3.93
N ALA A 111 -13.60 56.49 4.56
CA ALA A 111 -14.30 57.61 5.22
C ALA A 111 -13.53 58.18 6.40
N LEU A 112 -12.90 57.33 7.21
CA LEU A 112 -12.09 57.79 8.34
C LEU A 112 -10.78 58.43 7.88
N ASP A 113 -10.17 57.93 6.82
CA ASP A 113 -9.00 58.60 6.20
C ASP A 113 -9.36 59.95 5.61
N ALA A 114 -10.54 60.09 4.95
CA ALA A 114 -11.05 61.36 4.51
C ALA A 114 -11.24 62.34 5.69
N LEU A 115 -11.85 61.89 6.79
CA LEU A 115 -12.05 62.70 8.01
C LEU A 115 -10.70 63.18 8.60
N ALA A 116 -9.72 62.31 8.66
CA ALA A 116 -8.38 62.66 9.12
C ALA A 116 -7.73 63.68 8.16
N GLY A 117 -7.87 63.48 6.85
CA GLY A 117 -7.39 64.45 5.85
C GLY A 117 -8.06 65.83 5.97
N VAL A 118 -9.38 65.85 6.19
CA VAL A 118 -10.13 67.11 6.42
C VAL A 118 -9.64 67.82 7.68
N SER A 119 -9.44 67.08 8.76
CA SER A 119 -8.98 67.64 10.06
C SER A 119 -7.63 68.33 9.93
N ILE A 120 -6.70 67.75 9.15
CA ILE A 120 -5.38 68.35 8.86
C ILE A 120 -5.51 69.51 7.85
N GLY A 121 -6.26 69.32 6.77
CA GLY A 121 -6.47 70.35 5.76
C GLY A 121 -7.13 71.60 6.29
N LEU A 122 -7.94 71.49 7.34
CA LEU A 122 -8.58 72.62 8.02
C LEU A 122 -7.54 73.59 8.63
N ALA A 123 -6.32 73.13 8.95
CA ALA A 123 -5.22 73.99 9.40
C ALA A 123 -4.91 75.09 8.33
N ALA A 124 -4.96 74.73 7.03
CA ALA A 124 -4.76 75.69 5.96
C ALA A 124 -5.85 76.75 5.97
N VAL A 125 -7.12 76.36 6.12
CA VAL A 125 -8.27 77.28 6.09
C VAL A 125 -8.25 78.23 7.30
N LEU A 126 -7.87 77.71 8.48
CA LEU A 126 -7.90 78.48 9.73
C LEU A 126 -6.68 79.36 9.90
N PHE A 127 -5.49 78.93 9.47
CA PHE A 127 -4.23 79.57 9.87
C PHE A 127 -3.59 80.36 8.73
N LEU A 128 -3.63 79.94 7.47
CA LEU A 128 -2.92 80.63 6.35
C LEU A 128 -3.26 82.12 6.28
N ARG A 129 -4.51 82.50 6.51
CA ARG A 129 -4.93 83.90 6.43
C ARG A 129 -4.40 84.74 7.62
N ARG A 130 -3.96 84.10 8.69
CA ARG A 130 -3.60 84.80 9.93
C ARG A 130 -2.11 84.93 10.17
N VAL A 131 -1.30 84.23 9.38
CA VAL A 131 0.16 84.18 9.57
C VAL A 131 0.87 84.97 8.45
N PRO A 132 2.09 85.50 8.70
CA PRO A 132 2.88 86.16 7.69
C PRO A 132 3.31 85.25 6.54
N LEU A 133 3.70 85.81 5.37
CA LEU A 133 3.98 85.08 4.14
C LEU A 133 4.99 83.93 4.32
N LEU A 134 6.04 84.13 5.10
CA LEU A 134 7.03 83.07 5.38
C LEU A 134 6.41 81.87 6.10
N SER A 135 5.59 82.16 7.11
CA SER A 135 4.85 81.13 7.86
C SER A 135 3.78 80.48 7.00
N GLN A 136 3.14 81.22 6.04
CA GLN A 136 2.24 80.61 5.05
C GLN A 136 2.96 79.60 4.17
N MET A 137 4.15 79.91 3.67
CA MET A 137 4.96 79.00 2.86
C MET A 137 5.38 77.76 3.65
N LEU A 138 5.85 77.92 4.88
CA LEU A 138 6.22 76.81 5.76
C LEU A 138 5.04 75.90 6.09
N LEU A 139 3.88 76.50 6.42
CA LEU A 139 2.67 75.75 6.68
C LEU A 139 2.18 74.95 5.45
N ALA A 140 2.13 75.60 4.27
CA ALA A 140 1.75 74.96 3.04
C ALA A 140 2.70 73.81 2.71
N THR A 141 4.01 74.01 2.78
CA THR A 141 5.02 72.96 2.55
C THR A 141 4.86 71.80 3.50
N THR A 142 4.59 72.07 4.79
CA THR A 142 4.33 71.02 5.82
C THR A 142 3.11 70.21 5.41
N LEU A 143 2.01 70.85 5.01
CA LEU A 143 0.78 70.16 4.61
C LEU A 143 0.97 69.31 3.35
N PHE A 144 1.72 69.81 2.35
CA PHE A 144 2.08 69.02 1.15
C PHE A 144 2.95 67.83 1.51
N THR A 145 3.92 67.98 2.42
CA THR A 145 4.77 66.89 2.89
C THR A 145 3.96 65.81 3.63
N VAL A 146 3.00 66.23 4.47
CA VAL A 146 2.10 65.34 5.18
C VAL A 146 1.19 64.56 4.23
N ALA A 147 0.69 65.18 3.15
CA ALA A 147 -0.06 64.50 2.13
C ALA A 147 0.80 63.45 1.40
N ALA A 148 2.09 63.73 1.14
CA ALA A 148 3.04 62.77 0.61
C ALA A 148 3.34 61.59 1.55
N ALA A 149 3.52 61.90 2.84
CA ALA A 149 3.74 60.87 3.85
C ALA A 149 2.57 59.89 3.95
N GLY A 150 1.37 60.30 3.59
CA GLY A 150 0.20 59.44 3.46
C GLY A 150 0.40 58.25 2.52
N VAL A 151 1.29 58.34 1.54
CA VAL A 151 1.63 57.21 0.63
C VAL A 151 2.18 56.01 1.42
N SER A 152 3.03 56.29 2.42
CA SER A 152 3.61 55.21 3.26
C SER A 152 2.60 54.57 4.19
N VAL A 153 1.53 55.30 4.56
CA VAL A 153 0.46 54.84 5.46
C VAL A 153 -0.60 54.07 4.66
N ALA A 154 -0.96 54.57 3.50
CA ALA A 154 -2.02 54.01 2.64
C ALA A 154 -1.48 53.07 1.57
N VAL A 155 -0.40 52.34 1.83
CA VAL A 155 0.20 51.33 0.91
C VAL A 155 -0.80 50.25 0.50
N SER A 156 -1.84 50.05 1.32
CA SER A 156 -2.85 49.01 1.08
C SER A 156 -3.96 49.37 0.12
N SER A 157 -4.19 50.69 -0.13
CA SER A 157 -5.27 51.14 -1.04
C SER A 157 -5.04 52.55 -1.55
N ARG A 158 -4.98 52.73 -2.86
CA ARG A 158 -4.96 54.03 -3.54
C ARG A 158 -6.18 54.89 -3.20
N TYR A 159 -7.33 54.29 -2.86
CA TYR A 159 -8.56 55.02 -2.54
C TYR A 159 -8.46 55.66 -1.12
N MET A 160 -7.79 54.98 -0.17
CA MET A 160 -7.52 55.53 1.15
C MET A 160 -6.58 56.73 1.07
N LEU A 161 -5.50 56.64 0.27
CA LEU A 161 -4.61 57.76 0.04
C LEU A 161 -5.35 58.91 -0.67
N ALA A 162 -6.15 58.58 -1.69
CA ALA A 162 -6.92 59.60 -2.41
C ALA A 162 -7.85 60.37 -1.47
N ALA A 163 -8.57 59.65 -0.58
CA ALA A 163 -9.47 60.24 0.39
C ALA A 163 -8.75 61.20 1.39
N TYR A 164 -7.62 60.73 1.93
CA TYR A 164 -6.81 61.54 2.86
C TYR A 164 -6.13 62.72 2.18
N SER A 165 -5.38 62.47 1.09
CA SER A 165 -4.54 63.49 0.44
C SER A 165 -5.36 64.57 -0.28
N SER A 166 -6.52 64.21 -0.86
CA SER A 166 -7.38 65.22 -1.51
C SER A 166 -7.83 66.29 -0.51
N ALA A 167 -8.30 65.91 0.66
CA ALA A 167 -8.76 66.85 1.65
C ALA A 167 -7.63 67.80 2.11
N VAL A 168 -6.43 67.30 2.38
CA VAL A 168 -5.28 68.10 2.75
C VAL A 168 -4.85 69.05 1.65
N LEU A 169 -4.65 68.52 0.44
CA LEU A 169 -4.10 69.27 -0.70
C LEU A 169 -5.07 70.32 -1.22
N PHE A 170 -6.36 69.95 -1.41
CA PHE A 170 -7.33 70.90 -1.97
C PHE A 170 -7.72 71.99 -0.98
N CYS A 171 -7.81 71.68 0.34
CA CYS A 171 -7.99 72.74 1.36
C CYS A 171 -6.81 73.73 1.35
N THR A 172 -5.58 73.21 1.20
CA THR A 172 -4.37 74.04 1.17
C THR A 172 -4.33 74.92 -0.09
N ALA A 173 -4.58 74.32 -1.29
CA ALA A 173 -4.58 75.02 -2.54
C ALA A 173 -5.70 76.10 -2.62
N ALA A 174 -6.90 75.75 -2.15
CA ALA A 174 -8.03 76.67 -2.12
C ALA A 174 -7.76 77.88 -1.19
N SER A 175 -7.21 77.62 0.00
CA SER A 175 -6.86 78.66 0.95
C SER A 175 -5.77 79.56 0.42
N TRP A 176 -4.75 79.02 -0.22
CA TRP A 176 -3.67 79.79 -0.88
C TRP A 176 -4.19 80.62 -2.05
N GLY A 177 -4.99 80.01 -2.96
CA GLY A 177 -5.56 80.71 -4.09
C GLY A 177 -6.49 81.85 -3.72
N PHE A 178 -7.22 81.72 -2.61
CA PHE A 178 -8.03 82.81 -2.06
C PHE A 178 -7.18 83.99 -1.57
N LEU A 179 -6.03 83.71 -0.96
CA LEU A 179 -5.12 84.71 -0.42
C LEU A 179 -4.26 85.38 -1.52
N HIS A 180 -3.91 84.61 -2.55
CA HIS A 180 -3.03 85.03 -3.62
C HIS A 180 -3.67 84.77 -5.02
N PRO A 181 -4.70 85.52 -5.44
CA PRO A 181 -5.47 85.26 -6.65
C PRO A 181 -4.62 85.23 -7.94
N SER A 182 -3.54 85.95 -7.96
CA SER A 182 -2.60 85.95 -9.11
C SER A 182 -1.84 84.65 -9.29
N GLN A 183 -1.72 83.82 -8.26
CA GLN A 183 -1.02 82.53 -8.24
C GLN A 183 -1.99 81.37 -8.22
N ALA A 184 -3.28 81.62 -8.09
CA ALA A 184 -4.29 80.58 -7.85
C ALA A 184 -4.28 79.48 -8.93
N LEU A 185 -4.21 79.85 -10.17
CA LEU A 185 -4.22 78.94 -11.33
C LEU A 185 -3.00 78.00 -11.29
N ILE A 186 -1.81 78.58 -11.09
CA ILE A 186 -0.55 77.80 -11.07
C ILE A 186 -0.53 76.81 -9.89
N VAL A 187 -0.91 77.28 -8.71
CA VAL A 187 -0.94 76.45 -7.50
C VAL A 187 -1.97 75.31 -7.64
N THR A 188 -3.13 75.59 -8.25
CA THR A 188 -4.15 74.56 -8.50
C THR A 188 -3.64 73.48 -9.46
N ILE A 189 -2.99 73.90 -10.58
CA ILE A 189 -2.42 72.94 -11.55
C ILE A 189 -1.32 72.09 -10.91
N LEU A 190 -0.40 72.73 -10.17
CA LEU A 190 0.67 71.99 -9.46
C LEU A 190 0.12 71.03 -8.39
N THR A 191 -0.89 71.46 -7.65
CA THR A 191 -1.54 70.60 -6.63
C THR A 191 -2.23 69.40 -7.27
N LEU A 192 -2.95 69.62 -8.39
CA LEU A 192 -3.61 68.52 -9.12
C LEU A 192 -2.58 67.56 -9.70
N THR A 193 -1.51 68.08 -10.31
CA THR A 193 -0.42 67.24 -10.85
C THR A 193 0.24 66.41 -9.75
N TYR A 194 0.53 67.05 -8.60
CA TYR A 194 1.11 66.40 -7.46
C TYR A 194 0.19 65.33 -6.88
N TRP A 195 -1.11 65.60 -6.77
CA TRP A 195 -2.10 64.61 -6.29
C TRP A 195 -2.20 63.40 -7.22
N VAL A 196 -2.26 63.61 -8.56
CA VAL A 196 -2.27 62.51 -9.54
C VAL A 196 -1.00 61.65 -9.41
N PHE A 197 0.16 62.32 -9.22
CA PHE A 197 1.43 61.65 -9.04
C PHE A 197 1.45 60.77 -7.79
N LEU A 198 0.94 61.27 -6.63
CA LEU A 198 0.84 60.52 -5.36
C LEU A 198 -0.05 59.27 -5.53
N ILE A 199 -1.20 59.41 -6.19
CA ILE A 199 -2.12 58.30 -6.44
C ILE A 199 -1.47 57.28 -7.38
N GLY A 200 -0.72 57.68 -8.38
CA GLY A 200 0.03 56.80 -9.26
C GLY A 200 1.02 55.94 -8.50
N ILE A 201 1.86 56.57 -7.67
CA ILE A 201 2.85 55.87 -6.84
C ILE A 201 2.16 54.87 -5.87
N SER A 202 1.06 55.31 -5.25
CA SER A 202 0.31 54.43 -4.34
C SER A 202 -0.27 53.23 -5.08
N GLY A 203 -0.81 53.43 -6.29
CA GLY A 203 -1.33 52.34 -7.10
C GLY A 203 -0.26 51.32 -7.52
N ASP A 204 0.94 51.80 -7.85
CA ASP A 204 2.05 50.91 -8.17
C ASP A 204 2.56 50.14 -6.91
N SER A 205 2.63 50.81 -5.79
CA SER A 205 2.98 50.18 -4.50
C SER A 205 1.97 49.08 -4.08
N GLU A 206 0.66 49.37 -4.23
CA GLU A 206 -0.41 48.40 -4.01
C GLU A 206 -0.24 47.17 -4.90
N ARG A 207 0.01 47.35 -6.21
CA ARG A 207 0.23 46.24 -7.15
C ARG A 207 1.46 45.41 -6.82
N LEU A 208 2.57 46.07 -6.46
CA LEU A 208 3.80 45.37 -6.07
C LEU A 208 3.58 44.52 -4.79
N LEU A 209 2.90 45.07 -3.81
CA LEU A 209 2.62 44.38 -2.56
C LEU A 209 1.70 43.15 -2.78
N LEU A 210 0.63 43.32 -3.59
CA LEU A 210 -0.26 42.23 -3.96
C LEU A 210 0.48 41.10 -4.68
N ARG A 211 1.39 41.44 -5.61
CA ARG A 211 2.23 40.44 -6.29
C ARG A 211 3.16 39.71 -5.32
N ALA A 212 3.79 40.45 -4.41
CA ALA A 212 4.69 39.85 -3.43
C ALA A 212 3.97 38.87 -2.48
N LEU A 213 2.75 39.23 -2.03
CA LEU A 213 1.92 38.35 -1.21
C LEU A 213 1.46 37.10 -1.98
N ALA A 214 1.06 37.26 -3.25
CA ALA A 214 0.66 36.13 -4.10
C ALA A 214 1.81 35.13 -4.31
N ILE A 215 3.01 35.62 -4.65
CA ILE A 215 4.22 34.78 -4.83
C ILE A 215 4.58 34.06 -3.52
N ARG A 216 4.51 34.76 -2.40
CA ARG A 216 4.79 34.13 -1.09
C ARG A 216 3.86 32.98 -0.79
N ARG A 217 2.55 33.14 -1.02
CA ARG A 217 1.56 32.08 -0.80
C ARG A 217 1.79 30.90 -1.72
N GLU A 218 2.02 31.14 -3.00
CA GLU A 218 2.31 30.09 -3.95
C GLU A 218 3.53 29.27 -3.53
N ARG A 219 4.59 29.96 -3.09
CA ARG A 219 5.77 29.30 -2.54
C ARG A 219 5.45 28.46 -1.29
N ASP A 220 4.70 29.02 -0.35
CA ASP A 220 4.38 28.32 0.91
C ASP A 220 3.46 27.10 0.65
N GLN A 221 2.56 27.16 -0.32
CA GLN A 221 1.77 26.02 -0.78
C GLN A 221 2.64 24.97 -1.47
N ALA A 222 3.56 25.38 -2.34
CA ALA A 222 4.49 24.47 -3.00
C ALA A 222 5.39 23.74 -2.00
N LEU A 223 5.90 24.44 -0.98
CA LEU A 223 6.71 23.84 0.08
C LEU A 223 5.91 22.78 0.87
N LYS A 224 4.69 23.07 1.27
CA LYS A 224 3.83 22.10 1.96
C LYS A 224 3.56 20.84 1.11
N LYS A 225 3.34 21.04 -0.19
CA LYS A 225 3.14 19.90 -1.11
C LYS A 225 4.38 19.04 -1.25
N ILE A 226 5.57 19.67 -1.31
CA ILE A 226 6.87 18.96 -1.36
C ILE A 226 7.11 18.19 -0.05
N GLU A 227 6.86 18.80 1.11
CA GLU A 227 7.01 18.15 2.42
C GLU A 227 6.12 16.92 2.54
N PHE A 228 4.84 17.03 2.13
CA PHE A 228 3.91 15.91 2.14
C PHE A 228 4.36 14.77 1.20
N SER A 229 4.72 15.11 -0.05
CA SER A 229 5.21 14.13 -1.02
C SER A 229 6.51 13.44 -0.57
N ASN A 230 7.41 14.18 0.08
CA ASN A 230 8.66 13.64 0.60
C ASN A 230 8.42 12.69 1.78
N ALA A 231 7.50 13.04 2.69
CA ALA A 231 7.11 12.16 3.80
C ALA A 231 6.49 10.84 3.29
N GLU A 232 5.65 10.91 2.26
CA GLU A 232 5.06 9.72 1.62
C GLU A 232 6.12 8.85 0.93
N ALA A 233 7.07 9.46 0.21
CA ALA A 233 8.18 8.77 -0.44
C ALA A 233 9.08 8.06 0.58
N VAL A 234 9.43 8.70 1.70
CA VAL A 234 10.21 8.09 2.79
C VAL A 234 9.48 6.91 3.41
N ALA A 235 8.17 7.04 3.66
CA ALA A 235 7.37 5.94 4.19
C ALA A 235 7.26 4.76 3.21
N ALA A 236 7.16 5.03 1.91
CA ALA A 236 7.16 3.99 0.88
C ALA A 236 8.53 3.29 0.77
N ALA A 237 9.63 4.04 0.82
CA ALA A 237 10.98 3.49 0.81
C ALA A 237 11.25 2.59 2.03
N ALA A 238 10.83 3.01 3.22
CA ALA A 238 10.96 2.20 4.44
C ALA A 238 10.21 0.87 4.34
N ARG A 239 8.99 0.88 3.81
CA ARG A 239 8.20 -0.36 3.57
C ARG A 239 8.84 -1.28 2.53
N ALA A 240 9.42 -0.72 1.47
CA ALA A 240 10.13 -1.48 0.45
C ALA A 240 11.41 -2.13 1.02
N GLU A 241 12.17 -1.38 1.82
CA GLU A 241 13.37 -1.87 2.53
C GLU A 241 13.04 -3.03 3.47
N GLU A 242 12.02 -2.89 4.31
CA GLU A 242 11.56 -3.95 5.23
C GLU A 242 11.15 -5.22 4.47
N SER A 243 10.42 -5.07 3.36
CA SER A 243 10.03 -6.19 2.48
C SER A 243 11.26 -6.85 1.85
N ALA A 244 12.25 -6.08 1.38
CA ALA A 244 13.48 -6.61 0.81
C ALA A 244 14.32 -7.37 1.84
N GLN A 245 14.47 -6.84 3.05
CA GLN A 245 15.18 -7.50 4.15
C GLN A 245 14.48 -8.77 4.60
N SER A 246 13.15 -8.80 4.64
CA SER A 246 12.39 -10.01 4.94
C SER A 246 12.65 -11.09 3.89
N ARG A 247 12.58 -10.75 2.59
CA ARG A 247 12.87 -11.69 1.49
C ARG A 247 14.31 -12.21 1.54
N ALA A 248 15.29 -11.36 1.85
CA ALA A 248 16.69 -11.76 1.95
C ALA A 248 16.90 -12.75 3.11
N ARG A 249 16.25 -12.54 4.26
CA ARG A 249 16.32 -13.48 5.39
C ARG A 249 15.72 -14.85 5.05
N VAL A 250 14.58 -14.86 4.35
CA VAL A 250 13.92 -16.08 3.85
C VAL A 250 14.87 -16.88 2.96
N LEU A 251 15.47 -16.23 1.95
CA LEU A 251 16.41 -16.89 1.02
C LEU A 251 17.65 -17.42 1.71
N ALA A 252 18.21 -16.67 2.66
CA ALA A 252 19.39 -17.10 3.42
C ALA A 252 19.09 -18.34 4.29
N SER A 253 17.94 -18.35 4.99
CA SER A 253 17.52 -19.50 5.79
C SER A 253 17.28 -20.74 4.93
N ALA A 254 16.52 -20.60 3.84
CA ALA A 254 16.23 -21.67 2.90
C ALA A 254 17.51 -22.27 2.27
N SER A 255 18.47 -21.42 1.89
CA SER A 255 19.73 -21.86 1.31
C SER A 255 20.57 -22.69 2.30
N HIS A 256 20.57 -22.31 3.57
CA HIS A 256 21.24 -23.08 4.62
C HIS A 256 20.57 -24.44 4.79
N ASP A 257 19.24 -24.47 4.88
CA ASP A 257 18.49 -25.67 5.19
C ASP A 257 18.47 -26.68 4.00
N LEU A 258 18.59 -26.20 2.76
CA LEU A 258 18.80 -27.04 1.57
C LEU A 258 20.23 -27.60 1.49
N ARG A 259 21.24 -26.83 1.89
CA ARG A 259 22.65 -27.27 1.79
C ARG A 259 22.94 -28.49 2.67
N GLN A 260 22.27 -28.59 3.81
CA GLN A 260 22.55 -29.65 4.76
C GLN A 260 22.12 -31.06 4.28
N PRO A 261 20.86 -31.29 3.79
CA PRO A 261 20.50 -32.61 3.24
C PRO A 261 21.30 -32.96 1.98
N LEU A 262 21.68 -31.96 1.16
CA LEU A 262 22.57 -32.17 0.03
C LEU A 262 23.94 -32.64 0.48
N HIS A 263 24.50 -32.08 1.56
CA HIS A 263 25.76 -32.56 2.13
C HIS A 263 25.63 -34.00 2.65
N ALA A 264 24.54 -34.31 3.36
CA ALA A 264 24.30 -35.69 3.84
C ALA A 264 24.15 -36.69 2.68
N LEU A 265 23.46 -36.32 1.59
CA LEU A 265 23.38 -37.12 0.37
C LEU A 265 24.75 -37.35 -0.27
N SER A 266 25.62 -36.32 -0.30
CA SER A 266 26.99 -36.44 -0.76
C SER A 266 27.80 -37.45 0.06
N VAL A 267 27.64 -37.42 1.39
CA VAL A 267 28.30 -38.39 2.28
C VAL A 267 27.80 -39.82 2.02
N TYR A 268 26.49 -40.02 1.92
CA TYR A 268 25.92 -41.35 1.63
C TYR A 268 26.32 -41.85 0.24
N SER A 269 26.43 -40.98 -0.76
CA SER A 269 26.94 -41.31 -2.08
C SER A 269 28.39 -41.82 -2.01
N ALA A 270 29.24 -41.20 -1.18
CA ALA A 270 30.61 -41.68 -0.95
C ALA A 270 30.63 -43.06 -0.25
N VAL A 271 29.72 -43.28 0.72
CA VAL A 271 29.58 -44.60 1.36
C VAL A 271 29.17 -45.70 0.37
N LEU A 272 28.22 -45.39 -0.53
CA LEU A 272 27.83 -46.33 -1.59
C LEU A 272 28.99 -46.64 -2.53
N SER A 273 29.78 -45.65 -2.89
CA SER A 273 30.95 -45.81 -3.76
C SER A 273 32.04 -46.69 -3.13
N ALA A 274 32.09 -46.78 -1.80
CA ALA A 274 32.99 -47.65 -1.06
C ALA A 274 32.58 -49.13 -1.04
N ASN A 275 31.51 -49.48 -1.76
CA ASN A 275 30.98 -50.86 -1.87
C ASN A 275 30.67 -51.52 -0.54
N PRO A 276 29.74 -50.96 0.26
CA PRO A 276 29.41 -51.45 1.61
C PRO A 276 28.72 -52.80 1.56
N GLY A 277 28.77 -53.55 2.68
CA GLY A 277 28.05 -54.81 2.83
C GLY A 277 26.50 -54.64 2.78
N PRO A 278 25.75 -55.73 2.55
CA PRO A 278 24.31 -55.67 2.27
C PRO A 278 23.46 -54.94 3.33
N LYS A 279 23.80 -55.08 4.62
CA LYS A 279 23.09 -54.35 5.69
C LYS A 279 23.30 -52.85 5.61
N THR A 280 24.52 -52.39 5.45
CA THR A 280 24.87 -50.99 5.30
C THR A 280 24.22 -50.39 4.05
N LEU A 281 24.17 -51.18 2.93
CA LEU A 281 23.52 -50.78 1.70
C LEU A 281 22.01 -50.49 1.92
N GLN A 282 21.33 -51.35 2.67
CA GLN A 282 19.91 -51.20 2.98
C GLN A 282 19.65 -49.97 3.88
N GLU A 283 20.50 -49.73 4.92
CA GLU A 283 20.43 -48.57 5.80
C GLU A 283 20.70 -47.27 5.04
N VAL A 284 21.73 -47.25 4.23
CA VAL A 284 22.08 -46.07 3.39
C VAL A 284 20.96 -45.76 2.40
N GLY A 285 20.39 -46.79 1.76
CA GLY A 285 19.26 -46.61 0.86
C GLY A 285 18.06 -45.99 1.54
N HIS A 286 17.70 -46.48 2.74
CA HIS A 286 16.61 -45.91 3.54
C HIS A 286 16.88 -44.47 3.94
N ASN A 287 18.10 -44.14 4.37
CA ASN A 287 18.46 -42.78 4.77
C ASN A 287 18.45 -41.82 3.56
N ILE A 288 18.91 -42.24 2.39
CA ILE A 288 18.85 -41.47 1.14
C ILE A 288 17.39 -41.18 0.80
N ASP A 289 16.50 -42.19 0.84
CA ASP A 289 15.09 -42.00 0.56
C ASP A 289 14.43 -40.97 1.50
N GLN A 290 14.74 -41.02 2.80
CA GLN A 290 14.27 -40.01 3.75
C GLN A 290 14.78 -38.60 3.44
N LEU A 291 16.06 -38.45 3.07
CA LEU A 291 16.64 -37.16 2.73
C LEU A 291 16.05 -36.57 1.44
N VAL A 292 15.81 -37.41 0.42
CA VAL A 292 15.21 -36.99 -0.84
C VAL A 292 13.77 -36.52 -0.60
N ARG A 293 12.99 -37.23 0.20
CA ARG A 293 11.63 -36.79 0.57
C ARG A 293 11.65 -35.45 1.30
N ALA A 294 12.50 -35.31 2.32
CA ALA A 294 12.62 -34.05 3.06
C ALA A 294 13.03 -32.87 2.17
N LEU A 295 13.93 -33.12 1.21
CA LEU A 295 14.31 -32.10 0.20
C LEU A 295 13.14 -31.71 -0.71
N GLY A 296 12.37 -32.71 -1.16
CA GLY A 296 11.19 -32.49 -2.01
C GLY A 296 10.12 -31.67 -1.29
N GLU A 297 9.85 -31.98 -0.01
CA GLU A 297 8.93 -31.22 0.85
C GLU A 297 9.39 -29.76 1.01
N MET A 298 10.67 -29.53 1.37
CA MET A 298 11.24 -28.19 1.50
C MET A 298 11.13 -27.38 0.22
N LEU A 299 11.46 -27.99 -0.91
CA LEU A 299 11.38 -27.32 -2.22
C LEU A 299 9.94 -26.94 -2.56
N SER A 300 8.99 -27.85 -2.32
CA SER A 300 7.57 -27.60 -2.53
C SER A 300 7.07 -26.44 -1.65
N GLU A 301 7.42 -26.43 -0.35
CA GLU A 301 7.03 -25.35 0.56
C GLU A 301 7.60 -23.99 0.13
N LEU A 302 8.85 -23.94 -0.33
CA LEU A 302 9.49 -22.71 -0.83
C LEU A 302 8.85 -22.19 -2.12
N LEU A 303 8.55 -23.10 -3.07
CA LEU A 303 7.87 -22.73 -4.30
C LEU A 303 6.46 -22.21 -4.03
N ASP A 304 5.76 -22.80 -3.07
CA ASP A 304 4.44 -22.34 -2.64
C ASP A 304 4.49 -20.96 -2.03
N LEU A 305 5.42 -20.73 -1.09
CA LEU A 305 5.62 -19.42 -0.50
C LEU A 305 5.95 -18.36 -1.56
N SER A 306 6.82 -18.71 -2.51
CA SER A 306 7.17 -17.83 -3.63
C SER A 306 5.94 -17.45 -4.47
N ARG A 307 5.10 -18.42 -4.83
CA ARG A 307 3.88 -18.19 -5.62
C ARG A 307 2.84 -17.37 -4.86
N LEU A 308 2.63 -17.68 -3.58
CA LEU A 308 1.70 -16.95 -2.73
C LEU A 308 2.16 -15.51 -2.48
N SER A 309 3.48 -15.27 -2.38
CA SER A 309 4.05 -13.94 -2.13
C SER A 309 4.09 -13.03 -3.37
N THR A 310 4.15 -13.61 -4.56
CA THR A 310 4.18 -12.86 -5.84
C THR A 310 2.80 -12.65 -6.46
N GLY A 311 1.72 -13.15 -5.83
CA GLY A 311 0.37 -13.14 -6.41
C GLY A 311 0.19 -14.09 -7.58
N GLY A 312 1.15 -15.00 -7.82
CA GLY A 312 1.11 -15.98 -8.92
C GLY A 312 0.25 -17.22 -8.66
N TYR A 313 -0.42 -17.30 -7.50
CA TYR A 313 -1.32 -18.41 -7.21
C TYR A 313 -2.69 -18.13 -7.83
N VAL A 314 -3.06 -18.93 -8.84
CA VAL A 314 -4.35 -18.85 -9.52
C VAL A 314 -5.33 -19.81 -8.84
N LEU A 315 -6.40 -19.26 -8.22
CA LEU A 315 -7.43 -20.06 -7.57
C LEU A 315 -8.28 -20.83 -8.58
N GLN A 316 -8.35 -22.14 -8.43
CA GLN A 316 -9.27 -22.98 -9.18
C GLN A 316 -10.61 -23.08 -8.44
N ARG A 317 -11.58 -22.25 -8.80
CA ARG A 317 -12.90 -22.24 -8.16
C ARG A 317 -13.82 -23.25 -8.81
N GLU A 318 -13.92 -24.43 -8.19
CA GLU A 318 -14.80 -25.52 -8.61
C GLU A 318 -15.67 -25.99 -7.45
N PRO A 319 -16.86 -26.56 -7.71
CA PRO A 319 -17.65 -27.23 -6.68
C PRO A 319 -16.97 -28.50 -6.21
N PHE A 320 -16.74 -28.64 -4.92
CA PHE A 320 -16.17 -29.86 -4.34
C PHE A 320 -16.73 -30.17 -2.94
N ALA A 321 -16.59 -31.42 -2.51
CA ALA A 321 -17.01 -31.88 -1.19
C ALA A 321 -15.84 -31.80 -0.19
N LEU A 322 -15.98 -30.99 0.87
CA LEU A 322 -14.96 -30.80 1.90
C LEU A 322 -14.62 -32.11 2.59
N ASP A 323 -15.64 -32.86 3.02
CA ASP A 323 -15.51 -34.16 3.67
C ASP A 323 -14.67 -35.15 2.85
N LYS A 324 -14.85 -35.20 1.52
CA LYS A 324 -14.07 -36.07 0.64
C LYS A 324 -12.62 -35.64 0.53
N THR A 325 -12.39 -34.33 0.40
CA THR A 325 -11.03 -33.76 0.36
C THR A 325 -10.28 -34.05 1.65
N VAL A 326 -10.92 -33.83 2.80
CA VAL A 326 -10.33 -34.08 4.12
C VAL A 326 -10.13 -35.59 4.34
N ALA A 327 -11.09 -36.45 3.96
CA ALA A 327 -10.97 -37.90 4.05
C ALA A 327 -9.77 -38.46 3.28
N LYS A 328 -9.52 -37.92 2.08
CA LYS A 328 -8.34 -38.30 1.28
C LYS A 328 -7.04 -37.99 2.03
N VAL A 329 -6.93 -36.79 2.61
CA VAL A 329 -5.74 -36.40 3.37
C VAL A 329 -5.61 -37.23 4.66
N CYS A 330 -6.69 -37.49 5.39
CA CYS A 330 -6.67 -38.36 6.55
C CYS A 330 -6.15 -39.76 6.22
N ALA A 331 -6.55 -40.34 5.09
CA ALA A 331 -6.08 -41.65 4.64
C ALA A 331 -4.57 -41.64 4.31
N GLU A 332 -4.05 -40.57 3.74
CA GLU A 332 -2.61 -40.37 3.47
C GLU A 332 -1.79 -40.43 4.80
N TYR A 333 -2.29 -39.88 5.89
CA TYR A 333 -1.60 -39.79 7.18
C TYR A 333 -1.90 -40.92 8.17
N ALA A 334 -2.82 -41.81 7.88
CA ALA A 334 -3.24 -42.89 8.77
C ALA A 334 -2.08 -43.84 9.16
N SER A 335 -1.23 -44.21 8.19
CA SER A 335 -0.04 -45.04 8.44
C SER A 335 0.96 -44.31 9.34
N LEU A 336 1.25 -43.04 9.05
CA LEU A 336 2.22 -42.24 9.79
C LEU A 336 1.78 -42.04 11.27
N ALA A 337 0.49 -41.82 11.51
CA ALA A 337 -0.08 -41.75 12.86
C ALA A 337 0.04 -43.09 13.58
N SER A 338 -0.26 -44.20 12.89
CA SER A 338 -0.13 -45.57 13.44
C SER A 338 1.31 -45.92 13.84
N ASP A 339 2.28 -45.55 12.98
CA ASP A 339 3.71 -45.77 13.24
C ASP A 339 4.20 -45.04 14.50
N LYS A 340 3.63 -43.87 14.76
CA LYS A 340 3.82 -43.09 16.01
C LYS A 340 2.94 -43.55 17.18
N LYS A 341 2.10 -44.57 16.99
CA LYS A 341 1.14 -45.04 18.01
C LYS A 341 0.11 -43.99 18.42
N LEU A 342 -0.25 -43.08 17.50
CA LEU A 342 -1.27 -42.09 17.70
C LEU A 342 -2.60 -42.57 17.11
N THR A 343 -3.71 -42.21 17.78
CA THR A 343 -5.06 -42.51 17.29
C THR A 343 -5.54 -41.34 16.42
N LEU A 344 -5.72 -41.56 15.10
CA LEU A 344 -6.32 -40.57 14.22
C LEU A 344 -7.81 -40.83 14.07
N VAL A 345 -8.64 -39.89 14.55
CA VAL A 345 -10.11 -39.96 14.52
C VAL A 345 -10.63 -38.95 13.53
N CYS A 346 -11.43 -39.42 12.56
CA CYS A 346 -12.01 -38.55 11.51
C CYS A 346 -13.54 -38.55 11.64
N GLU A 347 -14.12 -37.38 11.97
CA GLU A 347 -15.57 -37.15 12.09
C GLU A 347 -16.00 -36.15 10.99
N LEU A 348 -16.31 -36.67 9.83
CA LEU A 348 -16.49 -35.85 8.63
C LEU A 348 -17.99 -35.70 8.28
N ALA A 349 -18.52 -34.52 8.56
CA ALA A 349 -19.86 -34.15 8.06
C ALA A 349 -19.75 -33.61 6.62
N SER A 350 -20.74 -33.96 5.79
CA SER A 350 -20.76 -33.52 4.41
C SER A 350 -20.99 -32.01 4.30
N ALA A 351 -20.14 -31.35 3.52
CA ALA A 351 -20.25 -29.93 3.23
C ALA A 351 -19.75 -29.65 1.79
N GLN A 352 -20.63 -29.07 0.97
CA GLN A 352 -20.27 -28.66 -0.38
C GLN A 352 -19.73 -27.24 -0.38
N LEU A 353 -18.60 -27.04 -1.05
CA LEU A 353 -17.91 -25.75 -1.21
C LEU A 353 -17.73 -25.42 -2.67
N VAL A 354 -17.71 -24.13 -2.99
CA VAL A 354 -17.22 -23.62 -4.28
C VAL A 354 -15.90 -22.93 -4.00
N GLY A 355 -14.81 -23.52 -4.42
CA GLY A 355 -13.47 -23.03 -4.14
C GLY A 355 -12.39 -23.96 -4.70
N ASP A 356 -11.19 -23.81 -4.17
CA ASP A 356 -10.00 -24.57 -4.59
C ASP A 356 -9.79 -25.78 -3.64
N ALA A 357 -10.14 -26.96 -4.11
CA ALA A 357 -9.96 -28.21 -3.39
C ALA A 357 -8.46 -28.51 -3.09
N GLY A 358 -7.55 -28.08 -3.98
CA GLY A 358 -6.11 -28.22 -3.79
C GLY A 358 -5.60 -27.36 -2.64
N ALA A 359 -6.03 -26.09 -2.55
CA ALA A 359 -5.72 -25.20 -1.44
C ALA A 359 -6.25 -25.74 -0.10
N VAL A 360 -7.49 -26.22 -0.07
CA VAL A 360 -8.10 -26.82 1.13
C VAL A 360 -7.37 -28.11 1.54
N GLY A 361 -7.02 -28.97 0.59
CA GLY A 361 -6.22 -30.16 0.85
C GLY A 361 -4.85 -29.84 1.44
N ARG A 362 -4.21 -28.76 0.97
CA ARG A 362 -2.92 -28.29 1.46
C ARG A 362 -3.01 -27.72 2.87
N ILE A 363 -4.05 -26.93 3.17
CA ILE A 363 -4.34 -26.48 4.54
C ILE A 363 -4.50 -27.68 5.48
N THR A 364 -5.29 -28.68 5.05
CA THR A 364 -5.55 -29.89 5.83
C THR A 364 -4.27 -30.68 6.13
N ARG A 365 -3.41 -30.88 5.11
CA ARG A 365 -2.11 -31.57 5.28
C ARG A 365 -1.23 -30.85 6.29
N ASN A 366 -1.06 -29.54 6.17
CA ASN A 366 -0.24 -28.76 7.08
C ASN A 366 -0.71 -28.87 8.54
N LEU A 367 -2.03 -28.85 8.77
CA LEU A 367 -2.58 -28.94 10.12
C LEU A 367 -2.45 -30.35 10.70
N ILE A 368 -2.70 -31.41 9.91
CA ILE A 368 -2.55 -32.80 10.35
C ILE A 368 -1.08 -33.15 10.59
N ASP A 369 -0.18 -32.74 9.71
CA ASP A 369 1.26 -32.93 9.86
C ASP A 369 1.79 -32.31 11.14
N ASN A 370 1.40 -31.06 11.44
CA ASN A 370 1.73 -30.40 12.70
C ASN A 370 1.16 -31.16 13.90
N ALA A 371 -0.10 -31.60 13.84
CA ALA A 371 -0.70 -32.38 14.91
C ALA A 371 0.08 -33.68 15.19
N ILE A 372 0.51 -34.41 14.15
CA ILE A 372 1.31 -35.63 14.29
C ILE A 372 2.72 -35.31 14.81
N LYS A 373 3.35 -34.24 14.33
CA LYS A 373 4.70 -33.83 14.75
C LYS A 373 4.77 -33.48 16.22
N TYR A 374 3.79 -32.74 16.75
CA TYR A 374 3.83 -32.17 18.09
C TYR A 374 3.03 -32.97 19.13
N THR A 375 2.48 -34.13 18.75
CA THR A 375 1.87 -35.09 19.67
C THR A 375 2.78 -36.30 19.82
N ASP A 376 3.24 -36.55 21.03
CA ASP A 376 4.09 -37.70 21.34
C ASP A 376 3.24 -38.95 21.68
N GLN A 377 2.10 -38.78 22.37
CA GLN A 377 1.13 -39.83 22.73
C GLN A 377 -0.28 -39.23 22.79
N GLY A 378 -1.29 -40.06 22.47
CA GLY A 378 -2.69 -39.65 22.54
C GLY A 378 -3.42 -39.73 21.20
N GLN A 379 -4.24 -38.71 20.90
CA GLN A 379 -5.09 -38.72 19.72
C GLN A 379 -5.08 -37.39 18.94
N ILE A 380 -5.36 -37.52 17.66
CA ILE A 380 -5.60 -36.41 16.74
C ILE A 380 -7.02 -36.57 16.21
N ARG A 381 -7.84 -35.55 16.37
CA ARG A 381 -9.21 -35.52 15.86
C ARG A 381 -9.33 -34.52 14.73
N VAL A 382 -9.81 -34.98 13.59
CA VAL A 382 -10.12 -34.17 12.42
C VAL A 382 -11.63 -34.20 12.22
N ALA A 383 -12.27 -33.04 12.25
CA ALA A 383 -13.72 -32.94 12.09
C ALA A 383 -14.08 -31.90 11.03
N THR A 384 -15.15 -32.20 10.27
CA THR A 384 -15.78 -31.20 9.41
C THR A 384 -17.20 -30.93 9.91
N SER A 385 -17.62 -29.68 9.85
CA SER A 385 -18.97 -29.28 10.23
C SER A 385 -19.45 -28.13 9.37
N ARG A 386 -20.76 -27.85 9.42
CA ARG A 386 -21.35 -26.68 8.77
C ARG A 386 -21.95 -25.77 9.82
N ILE A 387 -21.65 -24.49 9.74
CA ILE A 387 -22.21 -23.42 10.57
C ILE A 387 -22.74 -22.33 9.62
N ASP A 388 -24.04 -22.24 9.48
CA ASP A 388 -24.71 -21.31 8.54
C ASP A 388 -24.19 -21.49 7.10
N THR A 389 -23.55 -20.45 6.56
CA THR A 389 -22.95 -20.41 5.22
C THR A 389 -21.46 -20.79 5.20
N TRP A 390 -20.91 -21.22 6.33
CA TRP A 390 -19.51 -21.58 6.48
C TRP A 390 -19.36 -23.10 6.62
N ALA A 391 -18.41 -23.66 5.88
CA ALA A 391 -17.92 -25.00 6.16
C ALA A 391 -16.67 -24.91 7.02
N VAL A 392 -16.60 -25.72 8.05
CA VAL A 392 -15.57 -25.63 9.09
C VAL A 392 -14.77 -26.94 9.11
N LEU A 393 -13.46 -26.82 9.00
CA LEU A 393 -12.48 -27.85 9.30
C LEU A 393 -11.91 -27.61 10.70
N GLU A 394 -11.90 -28.62 11.53
CA GLU A 394 -11.26 -28.59 12.85
C GLU A 394 -10.22 -29.71 12.93
N VAL A 395 -9.01 -29.35 13.34
CA VAL A 395 -7.94 -30.30 13.67
C VAL A 395 -7.55 -30.08 15.12
N ARG A 396 -7.74 -31.08 15.97
CA ARG A 396 -7.43 -31.03 17.40
C ARG A 396 -6.42 -32.11 17.74
N ASP A 397 -5.37 -31.75 18.45
CA ASP A 397 -4.37 -32.65 18.99
C ASP A 397 -4.35 -32.64 20.52
N THR A 398 -3.76 -33.66 21.12
CA THR A 398 -3.51 -33.78 22.57
C THR A 398 -2.01 -33.59 22.90
N GLY A 399 -1.31 -32.83 22.08
CA GLY A 399 0.13 -32.62 22.16
C GLY A 399 0.57 -31.58 23.18
N LYS A 400 1.76 -31.02 22.95
CA LYS A 400 2.44 -30.10 23.90
C LYS A 400 1.70 -28.79 24.14
N GLY A 401 0.80 -28.39 23.21
CA GLY A 401 0.14 -27.10 23.25
C GLY A 401 1.10 -25.93 23.01
N ILE A 402 0.54 -24.73 22.95
CA ILE A 402 1.23 -23.49 22.54
C ILE A 402 0.95 -22.40 23.57
N ALA A 403 2.00 -21.78 24.11
CA ALA A 403 1.88 -20.68 25.05
C ALA A 403 1.28 -19.42 24.40
N ALA A 404 0.48 -18.67 25.13
CA ALA A 404 -0.25 -17.51 24.61
C ALA A 404 0.64 -16.46 23.88
N PRO A 405 1.87 -16.12 24.32
CA PRO A 405 2.74 -15.20 23.58
C PRO A 405 3.16 -15.71 22.20
N GLU A 406 3.24 -17.06 22.06
CA GLU A 406 3.70 -17.70 20.83
C GLU A 406 2.60 -17.89 19.78
N GLN A 407 1.32 -17.92 20.20
CA GLN A 407 0.19 -18.22 19.32
C GLN A 407 0.04 -17.27 18.11
N LYS A 408 0.53 -16.05 18.20
CA LYS A 408 0.57 -15.13 17.06
C LYS A 408 1.79 -15.36 16.17
N ARG A 409 2.91 -15.72 16.79
CA ARG A 409 4.21 -15.86 16.13
C ARG A 409 4.36 -17.14 15.31
N ILE A 410 3.65 -18.21 15.68
CA ILE A 410 3.69 -19.49 14.94
C ILE A 410 3.22 -19.39 13.49
N PHE A 411 2.55 -18.28 13.11
CA PHE A 411 2.16 -17.98 11.73
C PHE A 411 3.20 -17.14 10.98
N GLU A 412 4.30 -16.74 11.65
CA GLU A 412 5.43 -16.08 11.02
C GLU A 412 6.27 -17.10 10.26
N GLU A 413 6.81 -16.70 9.12
CA GLU A 413 7.65 -17.55 8.28
C GLU A 413 8.93 -17.95 9.03
N PHE A 414 9.31 -19.24 8.96
CA PHE A 414 10.48 -19.84 9.61
C PHE A 414 10.49 -19.79 11.15
N TYR A 415 9.37 -19.44 11.78
CA TYR A 415 9.29 -19.41 13.22
C TYR A 415 9.01 -20.79 13.79
N GLN A 416 9.76 -21.19 14.83
CA GLN A 416 9.61 -22.45 15.56
C GLN A 416 9.81 -22.21 17.04
N ILE A 417 8.94 -22.78 17.87
CA ILE A 417 9.03 -22.71 19.33
C ILE A 417 10.16 -23.64 19.80
N ASP A 418 11.05 -23.16 20.68
CA ASP A 418 12.12 -23.92 21.34
C ASP A 418 12.98 -24.80 20.41
N ASN A 419 13.37 -24.22 19.27
CA ASN A 419 14.28 -24.89 18.33
C ASN A 419 15.54 -24.07 18.02
N PRO A 420 16.35 -23.65 19.02
CA PRO A 420 17.57 -22.88 18.77
C PRO A 420 18.62 -23.67 17.99
N GLY A 421 18.61 -25.01 18.10
CA GLY A 421 19.50 -25.92 17.36
C GLY A 421 18.97 -26.32 15.99
N ARG A 422 17.81 -25.81 15.54
CA ARG A 422 17.15 -26.16 14.26
C ARG A 422 17.09 -27.67 14.02
N ASP A 423 16.48 -28.40 14.98
CA ASP A 423 16.21 -29.83 14.82
C ASP A 423 15.26 -30.05 13.63
N ARG A 424 15.75 -30.78 12.63
CA ARG A 424 15.09 -31.01 11.35
C ARG A 424 13.84 -31.87 11.42
N SER A 425 13.74 -32.72 12.43
CA SER A 425 12.53 -33.53 12.63
C SER A 425 11.28 -32.66 12.83
N LYS A 426 11.48 -31.37 13.15
CA LYS A 426 10.43 -30.37 13.36
C LYS A 426 10.00 -29.60 12.09
N GLY A 427 10.63 -29.85 10.93
CA GLY A 427 10.32 -29.18 9.64
C GLY A 427 11.00 -27.84 9.46
N VAL A 428 10.54 -27.03 8.47
CA VAL A 428 11.16 -25.75 8.08
C VAL A 428 10.51 -24.54 8.78
N GLY A 429 9.31 -24.69 9.32
CA GLY A 429 8.54 -23.60 9.94
C GLY A 429 7.75 -22.77 8.93
N LEU A 430 7.41 -23.34 7.78
CA LEU A 430 6.60 -22.68 6.75
C LEU A 430 5.13 -23.12 6.74
N GLY A 431 4.80 -24.29 7.27
CA GLY A 431 3.47 -24.88 7.17
C GLY A 431 2.32 -23.97 7.63
N LEU A 432 2.44 -23.37 8.82
CA LEU A 432 1.38 -22.49 9.36
C LEU A 432 1.34 -21.13 8.66
N SER A 433 2.46 -20.60 8.18
CA SER A 433 2.47 -19.37 7.37
C SER A 433 1.79 -19.60 6.01
N ILE A 434 1.98 -20.78 5.40
CA ILE A 434 1.27 -21.19 4.18
C ILE A 434 -0.24 -21.32 4.46
N VAL A 435 -0.64 -21.93 5.58
CA VAL A 435 -2.06 -22.00 5.99
C VAL A 435 -2.67 -20.61 6.08
N LYS A 436 -2.03 -19.67 6.76
CA LYS A 436 -2.51 -18.31 6.90
C LYS A 436 -2.66 -17.61 5.53
N ARG A 437 -1.64 -17.70 4.68
CA ARG A 437 -1.65 -17.11 3.34
C ARG A 437 -2.73 -17.70 2.44
N LEU A 438 -2.90 -19.01 2.46
CA LEU A 438 -3.97 -19.68 1.72
C LEU A 438 -5.35 -19.27 2.23
N CYS A 439 -5.54 -19.20 3.55
CA CYS A 439 -6.79 -18.71 4.13
C CYS A 439 -7.10 -17.27 3.68
N GLU A 440 -6.12 -16.37 3.72
CA GLU A 440 -6.27 -14.99 3.23
C GLU A 440 -6.68 -14.96 1.75
N LEU A 441 -6.05 -15.80 0.92
CA LEU A 441 -6.29 -15.86 -0.52
C LEU A 441 -7.70 -16.37 -0.88
N ILE A 442 -8.19 -17.40 -0.16
CA ILE A 442 -9.52 -18.01 -0.42
C ILE A 442 -10.64 -17.35 0.41
N GLY A 443 -10.33 -16.35 1.22
CA GLY A 443 -11.28 -15.67 2.10
C GLY A 443 -11.73 -16.52 3.31
N ALA A 444 -10.93 -17.51 3.71
CA ALA A 444 -11.18 -18.34 4.88
C ALA A 444 -10.63 -17.68 6.16
N GLN A 445 -11.19 -18.07 7.30
CA GLN A 445 -10.75 -17.62 8.62
C GLN A 445 -10.08 -18.77 9.36
N VAL A 446 -8.88 -18.52 9.92
CA VAL A 446 -8.18 -19.47 10.78
C VAL A 446 -8.19 -18.97 12.21
N ASP A 447 -8.54 -19.87 13.14
CA ASP A 447 -8.57 -19.62 14.58
C ASP A 447 -7.79 -20.71 15.32
N LEU A 448 -7.21 -20.36 16.47
CA LEU A 448 -6.39 -21.24 17.30
C LEU A 448 -6.78 -21.13 18.77
N GLU A 449 -7.10 -22.27 19.36
CA GLU A 449 -7.22 -22.44 20.80
C GLU A 449 -6.16 -23.44 21.26
N SER A 450 -5.25 -23.04 22.15
CA SER A 450 -4.20 -23.91 22.64
C SER A 450 -3.82 -23.58 24.09
N VAL A 451 -3.54 -24.62 24.87
CA VAL A 451 -3.06 -24.50 26.24
C VAL A 451 -1.85 -25.42 26.40
N PRO A 452 -0.73 -24.95 26.97
CA PRO A 452 0.44 -25.77 27.23
C PRO A 452 0.08 -27.04 28.00
N GLY A 453 0.51 -28.18 27.48
CA GLY A 453 0.24 -29.52 28.06
C GLY A 453 -1.16 -30.08 27.79
N GLN A 454 -2.07 -29.39 27.14
CA GLN A 454 -3.43 -29.86 26.83
C GLN A 454 -3.69 -30.00 25.31
N GLY A 455 -2.68 -29.69 24.47
CA GLY A 455 -2.77 -29.76 23.03
C GLY A 455 -3.28 -28.47 22.38
N SER A 456 -3.56 -28.56 21.08
CA SER A 456 -4.00 -27.44 20.26
C SER A 456 -5.25 -27.82 19.46
N ARG A 457 -6.04 -26.78 19.13
CA ARG A 457 -7.23 -26.85 18.29
C ARG A 457 -7.14 -25.77 17.23
N PHE A 458 -6.93 -26.16 15.99
CA PHE A 458 -6.99 -25.30 14.83
C PHE A 458 -8.36 -25.41 14.17
N LYS A 459 -8.99 -24.28 13.89
CA LYS A 459 -10.29 -24.20 13.24
C LYS A 459 -10.17 -23.32 12.01
N VAL A 460 -10.55 -23.85 10.84
CA VAL A 460 -10.56 -23.10 9.59
C VAL A 460 -11.98 -23.06 9.05
N ALA A 461 -12.53 -21.84 8.88
CA ALA A 461 -13.85 -21.61 8.35
C ALA A 461 -13.76 -21.14 6.88
N PHE A 462 -14.37 -21.88 5.97
CA PHE A 462 -14.41 -21.62 4.54
C PHE A 462 -15.75 -20.99 4.14
N PRO A 463 -15.77 -19.88 3.40
CA PRO A 463 -17.01 -19.26 2.93
C PRO A 463 -17.63 -20.04 1.76
N GLY A 464 -18.95 -19.87 1.53
CA GLY A 464 -19.60 -20.35 0.31
C GLY A 464 -20.12 -21.80 0.38
N CYS A 465 -20.53 -22.25 1.57
CA CYS A 465 -21.24 -23.55 1.71
C CYS A 465 -22.62 -23.48 1.05
N GLY A 466 -22.80 -24.17 -0.09
CA GLY A 466 -24.09 -24.27 -0.81
C GLY A 466 -25.03 -25.29 -0.16
N SER A 467 -26.35 -25.09 -0.33
CA SER A 467 -27.37 -26.05 0.06
C SER A 467 -27.55 -27.09 -1.05
N ASP A 468 -27.49 -28.36 -0.65
CA ASP A 468 -28.02 -29.56 -1.30
C ASP A 468 -27.33 -30.21 -2.50
N GLY A 469 -26.98 -31.44 -2.25
CA GLY A 469 -27.31 -32.63 -3.01
C GLY A 469 -26.51 -32.96 -4.28
N ILE A 470 -25.33 -33.62 -4.10
CA ILE A 470 -24.91 -34.61 -5.09
C ILE A 470 -24.50 -35.89 -4.33
N ALA A 471 -25.09 -37.01 -4.78
CA ALA A 471 -25.00 -38.31 -4.16
C ALA A 471 -23.56 -38.85 -4.05
N ALA A 472 -23.32 -39.56 -2.96
CA ALA A 472 -22.08 -40.24 -2.66
C ALA A 472 -21.74 -41.32 -3.73
N SER A 473 -20.54 -41.22 -4.28
CA SER A 473 -19.91 -42.35 -4.96
C SER A 473 -19.16 -43.21 -3.94
N PRO A 474 -19.13 -44.54 -4.10
CA PRO A 474 -18.61 -45.43 -3.08
C PRO A 474 -17.08 -45.37 -2.92
N PRO A 475 -16.53 -45.76 -1.76
CA PRO A 475 -15.10 -45.64 -1.47
C PRO A 475 -14.30 -46.67 -2.26
N TYR A 476 -13.26 -46.18 -2.92
CA TYR A 476 -12.26 -47.01 -3.62
C TYR A 476 -11.32 -47.63 -2.56
N ARG A 477 -11.37 -48.96 -2.43
CA ARG A 477 -10.40 -49.76 -1.70
C ARG A 477 -9.38 -50.32 -2.68
N ALA A 478 -8.20 -49.77 -2.70
CA ALA A 478 -7.06 -50.38 -3.41
C ALA A 478 -6.48 -51.52 -2.55
N LYS A 479 -6.58 -52.76 -3.05
CA LYS A 479 -5.73 -53.86 -2.60
C LYS A 479 -4.50 -53.87 -3.49
N ILE A 480 -3.34 -53.61 -2.91
CA ILE A 480 -2.04 -53.73 -3.59
C ILE A 480 -1.63 -55.19 -3.54
N ALA A 481 -1.72 -55.90 -4.67
CA ALA A 481 -0.96 -57.12 -4.93
C ALA A 481 0.20 -56.72 -5.90
N PRO A 482 1.42 -57.24 -5.74
CA PRO A 482 2.52 -56.91 -6.64
C PRO A 482 2.20 -57.46 -8.05
N VAL A 483 1.91 -56.55 -8.95
CA VAL A 483 1.74 -56.88 -10.41
C VAL A 483 3.13 -56.87 -11.00
N VAL A 484 3.55 -57.98 -11.58
CA VAL A 484 4.82 -58.13 -12.33
C VAL A 484 4.51 -57.79 -13.81
N TRP A 485 5.09 -56.72 -14.34
CA TRP A 485 4.88 -56.26 -15.72
C TRP A 485 5.89 -56.85 -16.70
N GLN A 486 6.23 -58.16 -16.57
CA GLN A 486 7.20 -58.83 -17.44
C GLN A 486 6.79 -58.78 -18.90
N GLY A 487 7.69 -58.24 -19.74
CA GLY A 487 7.50 -58.19 -21.21
C GLY A 487 6.70 -56.99 -21.70
N LYS A 488 6.23 -56.09 -20.83
CA LYS A 488 5.59 -54.86 -21.27
C LYS A 488 6.62 -53.78 -21.63
N GLN A 489 6.36 -53.07 -22.73
CA GLN A 489 7.24 -52.03 -23.27
C GLN A 489 6.83 -50.66 -22.76
N VAL A 490 7.79 -49.93 -22.15
CA VAL A 490 7.59 -48.52 -21.71
C VAL A 490 8.57 -47.64 -22.45
N TYR A 491 8.04 -46.57 -23.07
CA TYR A 491 8.87 -45.52 -23.66
C TYR A 491 8.92 -44.32 -22.73
N VAL A 492 10.13 -43.82 -22.46
CA VAL A 492 10.38 -42.66 -21.59
C VAL A 492 10.99 -41.54 -22.41
N VAL A 493 10.37 -40.39 -22.43
CA VAL A 493 10.83 -39.20 -23.16
C VAL A 493 11.10 -38.07 -22.15
N ASP A 494 12.37 -37.70 -22.01
CA ASP A 494 12.83 -36.63 -21.13
C ASP A 494 14.15 -36.09 -21.66
N ASP A 495 14.37 -34.77 -21.66
CA ASP A 495 15.59 -34.17 -22.20
C ASP A 495 16.78 -34.23 -21.24
N ASP A 496 16.58 -34.71 -20.01
CA ASP A 496 17.64 -34.91 -19.00
C ASP A 496 18.11 -36.37 -19.00
N ALA A 497 19.37 -36.59 -19.38
CA ALA A 497 19.99 -37.91 -19.41
C ALA A 497 20.02 -38.59 -18.04
N VAL A 498 20.12 -37.82 -16.92
CA VAL A 498 20.12 -38.39 -15.58
C VAL A 498 18.74 -38.92 -15.22
N VAL A 499 17.67 -38.20 -15.61
CA VAL A 499 16.29 -38.63 -15.43
C VAL A 499 16.03 -39.88 -16.28
N LEU A 500 16.43 -39.90 -17.54
CA LEU A 500 16.26 -41.06 -18.42
C LEU A 500 16.95 -42.32 -17.84
N ASN A 501 18.19 -42.19 -17.33
CA ASN A 501 18.92 -43.35 -16.76
C ASN A 501 18.28 -43.84 -15.44
N SER A 502 17.82 -42.92 -14.60
CA SER A 502 17.15 -43.27 -13.33
C SER A 502 15.81 -43.96 -13.60
N MET A 503 15.01 -43.44 -14.52
CA MET A 503 13.73 -44.03 -14.94
C MET A 503 13.93 -45.41 -15.57
N ARG A 504 14.93 -45.55 -16.45
CA ARG A 504 15.30 -46.84 -17.04
C ARG A 504 15.61 -47.87 -15.98
N THR A 505 16.47 -47.49 -15.00
CA THR A 505 16.86 -48.40 -13.92
C THR A 505 15.65 -48.80 -13.09
N LEU A 506 14.84 -47.83 -12.63
CA LEU A 506 13.68 -48.07 -11.78
C LEU A 506 12.62 -48.95 -12.46
N LEU A 507 12.21 -48.61 -13.69
CA LEU A 507 11.18 -49.33 -14.44
C LEU A 507 11.65 -50.73 -14.83
N SER A 508 12.95 -50.91 -15.11
CA SER A 508 13.52 -52.25 -15.36
C SER A 508 13.47 -53.15 -14.12
N THR A 509 13.62 -52.58 -12.90
CA THR A 509 13.44 -53.36 -11.65
C THR A 509 12.01 -53.83 -11.44
N TRP A 510 11.03 -53.16 -12.08
CA TRP A 510 9.61 -53.55 -12.08
C TRP A 510 9.27 -54.55 -13.20
N GLY A 511 10.25 -54.91 -14.05
CA GLY A 511 10.10 -55.90 -15.09
C GLY A 511 9.73 -55.38 -16.49
N PHE A 512 9.74 -54.02 -16.69
CA PHE A 512 9.48 -53.42 -17.99
C PHE A 512 10.68 -53.54 -18.94
N GLU A 513 10.40 -53.66 -20.25
CA GLU A 513 11.36 -53.33 -21.31
C GLU A 513 11.34 -51.82 -21.58
N VAL A 514 12.37 -51.10 -21.08
CA VAL A 514 12.40 -49.65 -21.11
C VAL A 514 13.22 -49.12 -22.28
N ARG A 515 12.62 -48.22 -23.05
CA ARG A 515 13.29 -47.47 -24.14
C ARG A 515 13.21 -45.98 -23.82
N CYS A 516 14.30 -45.28 -24.08
CA CYS A 516 14.43 -43.87 -23.73
C CYS A 516 14.71 -43.05 -24.98
N ALA A 517 14.10 -41.88 -25.07
CA ALA A 517 14.34 -40.85 -26.07
C ALA A 517 14.61 -39.52 -25.38
N ALA A 518 15.61 -38.77 -25.87
CA ALA A 518 15.96 -37.46 -25.32
C ALA A 518 15.26 -36.31 -26.07
N SER A 519 14.49 -36.62 -27.12
CA SER A 519 13.82 -35.64 -27.97
C SER A 519 12.60 -36.22 -28.68
N ALA A 520 11.73 -35.35 -29.21
CA ALA A 520 10.57 -35.75 -30.00
C ALA A 520 10.96 -36.58 -31.27
N PRO A 521 12.00 -36.20 -32.05
CA PRO A 521 12.44 -37.03 -33.19
C PRO A 521 12.94 -38.42 -32.79
N GLU A 522 13.61 -38.54 -31.64
CA GLU A 522 14.05 -39.85 -31.12
C GLU A 522 12.85 -40.71 -30.68
N ALA A 523 11.82 -40.08 -30.07
CA ALA A 523 10.59 -40.79 -29.73
C ALA A 523 9.86 -41.32 -30.99
N ASP A 524 9.80 -40.54 -32.06
CA ASP A 524 9.29 -40.99 -33.37
C ASP A 524 10.07 -42.19 -33.90
N ALA A 525 11.40 -42.16 -33.83
CA ALA A 525 12.26 -43.24 -34.26
C ALA A 525 12.03 -44.54 -33.47
N LEU A 526 11.78 -44.42 -32.13
CA LEU A 526 11.44 -45.57 -31.31
C LEU A 526 10.15 -46.28 -31.77
N LEU A 527 9.07 -45.51 -32.08
CA LEU A 527 7.81 -46.08 -32.55
C LEU A 527 7.95 -46.72 -33.91
N VAL A 528 8.71 -46.12 -34.82
CA VAL A 528 8.97 -46.70 -36.15
C VAL A 528 9.78 -48.00 -36.03
N GLN A 529 10.76 -48.07 -35.15
CA GLN A 529 11.66 -49.22 -35.05
C GLN A 529 11.09 -50.38 -34.22
N TRP A 530 10.35 -50.07 -33.15
CA TRP A 530 9.96 -51.02 -32.12
C TRP A 530 8.44 -51.19 -31.94
N GLY A 531 7.64 -50.34 -32.62
CA GLY A 531 6.19 -50.38 -32.55
C GLY A 531 5.60 -49.57 -31.39
N ILE A 532 4.32 -49.83 -31.12
CA ILE A 532 3.51 -49.11 -30.13
C ILE A 532 3.87 -49.60 -28.72
N PRO A 533 4.19 -48.72 -27.75
CA PRO A 533 4.47 -49.09 -26.36
C PRO A 533 3.19 -49.45 -25.62
N ASP A 534 3.31 -50.23 -24.54
CA ASP A 534 2.23 -50.45 -23.56
C ASP A 534 1.98 -49.17 -22.71
N LEU A 535 2.99 -48.32 -22.57
CA LEU A 535 2.89 -47.04 -21.83
C LEU A 535 3.94 -46.05 -22.37
N LEU A 536 3.53 -44.82 -22.58
CA LEU A 536 4.41 -43.69 -22.82
C LEU A 536 4.47 -42.82 -21.54
N ILE A 537 5.68 -42.55 -21.06
CA ILE A 537 5.95 -41.57 -20.00
C ILE A 537 6.73 -40.42 -20.63
N ALA A 538 6.18 -39.19 -20.63
CA ALA A 538 6.82 -38.05 -21.27
C ALA A 538 6.92 -36.87 -20.29
N ASP A 539 8.07 -36.19 -20.31
CA ASP A 539 8.18 -34.88 -19.64
C ASP A 539 7.33 -33.86 -20.40
N LEU A 540 6.63 -33.01 -19.66
CA LEU A 540 5.80 -31.97 -20.27
C LEU A 540 6.66 -30.96 -21.04
N ARG A 541 7.84 -30.61 -20.53
CA ARG A 541 8.75 -29.63 -21.14
C ARG A 541 9.95 -30.36 -21.78
N LEU A 542 9.97 -30.43 -23.08
CA LEU A 542 11.11 -30.89 -23.84
C LEU A 542 11.90 -29.70 -24.39
N ARG A 543 13.20 -29.87 -24.70
CA ARG A 543 14.06 -28.80 -25.29
C ARG A 543 13.65 -28.38 -26.68
N ASP A 544 12.86 -29.23 -27.36
CA ASP A 544 12.37 -28.99 -28.71
C ASP A 544 11.21 -27.98 -28.72
N ALA A 545 10.77 -27.59 -29.90
CA ALA A 545 9.64 -26.67 -30.09
C ALA A 545 8.28 -27.32 -29.72
N GLU A 546 8.24 -28.63 -29.47
CA GLU A 546 7.04 -29.40 -29.15
C GLU A 546 7.07 -29.84 -27.67
N ASP A 547 5.99 -29.58 -26.93
CA ASP A 547 5.84 -30.08 -25.56
C ASP A 547 5.40 -31.55 -25.51
N GLY A 548 5.62 -32.23 -24.36
CA GLY A 548 5.34 -33.64 -24.23
C GLY A 548 3.86 -34.02 -24.37
N ALA A 549 2.92 -33.13 -24.05
CA ALA A 549 1.49 -33.41 -24.25
C ALA A 549 1.10 -33.33 -25.74
N THR A 550 1.67 -32.37 -26.45
CA THR A 550 1.51 -32.23 -27.92
C THR A 550 2.15 -33.42 -28.63
N LEU A 551 3.39 -33.77 -28.25
CA LEU A 551 4.07 -34.97 -28.74
C LEU A 551 3.21 -36.23 -28.56
N ALA A 552 2.71 -36.48 -27.34
CA ALA A 552 1.86 -37.63 -27.04
C ALA A 552 0.58 -37.64 -27.91
N GLY A 553 -0.08 -36.48 -28.06
CA GLY A 553 -1.28 -36.36 -28.92
C GLY A 553 -1.00 -36.68 -30.37
N ARG A 554 0.14 -36.23 -30.92
CA ARG A 554 0.59 -36.51 -32.28
C ARG A 554 0.90 -38.00 -32.46
N LEU A 555 1.61 -38.61 -31.49
CA LEU A 555 1.94 -40.04 -31.55
C LEU A 555 0.70 -40.93 -31.45
N VAL A 556 -0.23 -40.63 -30.56
CA VAL A 556 -1.52 -41.32 -30.43
C VAL A 556 -2.34 -41.20 -31.72
N SER A 557 -2.35 -40.02 -32.35
CA SER A 557 -3.07 -39.80 -33.59
C SER A 557 -2.45 -40.57 -34.79
N ALA A 558 -1.12 -40.72 -34.81
CA ALA A 558 -0.40 -41.37 -35.90
C ALA A 558 -0.35 -42.90 -35.80
N PHE A 559 -0.24 -43.45 -34.59
CA PHE A 559 0.04 -44.87 -34.36
C PHE A 559 -1.11 -45.61 -33.64
N GLY A 560 -2.13 -44.91 -33.15
CA GLY A 560 -3.25 -45.50 -32.40
C GLY A 560 -3.21 -45.19 -30.93
N SER A 561 -4.31 -45.49 -30.19
CA SER A 561 -4.44 -45.19 -28.76
C SER A 561 -3.57 -46.10 -27.90
N PHE A 562 -2.82 -45.51 -26.99
CA PHE A 562 -2.06 -46.19 -25.95
C PHE A 562 -2.01 -45.31 -24.67
N PRO A 563 -1.78 -45.88 -23.50
CA PRO A 563 -1.67 -45.15 -22.25
C PRO A 563 -0.53 -44.13 -22.25
N VAL A 564 -0.84 -42.91 -21.77
CA VAL A 564 0.12 -41.80 -21.64
C VAL A 564 0.14 -41.27 -20.20
N LEU A 565 1.35 -41.09 -19.67
CA LEU A 565 1.62 -40.48 -18.40
C LEU A 565 2.54 -39.27 -18.63
N ILE A 566 2.06 -38.07 -18.31
CA ILE A 566 2.84 -36.84 -18.42
C ILE A 566 3.48 -36.53 -17.07
N MET A 567 4.77 -36.26 -17.07
CA MET A 567 5.48 -35.78 -15.88
C MET A 567 5.81 -34.29 -16.02
N THR A 568 5.67 -33.51 -14.96
CA THR A 568 5.94 -32.07 -15.02
C THR A 568 6.50 -31.50 -13.71
N GLY A 569 7.49 -30.64 -13.83
CA GLY A 569 7.94 -29.75 -12.72
C GLY A 569 7.22 -28.40 -12.70
N GLU A 570 6.38 -28.13 -13.72
CA GLU A 570 5.67 -26.86 -13.86
C GLU A 570 4.21 -26.97 -13.42
N THR A 571 3.70 -25.84 -12.95
CA THR A 571 2.27 -25.63 -12.65
C THR A 571 1.67 -24.59 -13.59
N ALA A 572 2.32 -24.32 -14.72
CA ALA A 572 1.83 -23.36 -15.71
C ALA A 572 0.55 -23.92 -16.36
N GLU A 573 -0.56 -23.27 -16.11
CA GLU A 573 -1.91 -23.66 -16.54
C GLU A 573 -2.09 -23.98 -18.03
N PRO A 574 -1.48 -23.28 -18.99
CA PRO A 574 -1.78 -23.56 -20.41
C PRO A 574 -1.39 -24.97 -20.83
N LEU A 575 -0.22 -25.44 -20.43
CA LEU A 575 0.30 -26.76 -20.81
C LEU A 575 -0.41 -27.89 -20.05
N LEU A 576 -0.73 -27.70 -18.78
CA LEU A 576 -1.50 -28.65 -17.98
C LEU A 576 -2.92 -28.83 -18.51
N ARG A 577 -3.57 -27.78 -19.00
CA ARG A 577 -4.90 -27.85 -19.63
C ARG A 577 -4.87 -28.75 -20.89
N THR A 578 -3.84 -28.65 -21.70
CA THR A 578 -3.69 -29.49 -22.89
C THR A 578 -3.57 -30.97 -22.52
N ALA A 579 -2.78 -31.31 -21.50
CA ALA A 579 -2.66 -32.68 -21.03
C ALA A 579 -3.98 -33.22 -20.45
N HIS A 580 -4.70 -32.43 -19.65
CA HIS A 580 -6.00 -32.83 -19.08
C HIS A 580 -7.11 -32.91 -20.13
N SER A 581 -7.15 -31.99 -21.12
CA SER A 581 -8.15 -32.04 -22.21
C SER A 581 -7.99 -33.26 -23.12
N ASN A 582 -6.78 -33.76 -23.23
CA ASN A 582 -6.47 -34.99 -23.96
C ASN A 582 -6.70 -36.29 -23.12
N GLY A 583 -7.12 -36.14 -21.85
CA GLY A 583 -7.40 -37.27 -20.96
C GLY A 583 -6.15 -37.96 -20.40
N TYR A 584 -4.97 -37.34 -20.49
CA TYR A 584 -3.73 -37.92 -19.97
C TYR A 584 -3.63 -37.83 -18.47
N SER A 585 -3.01 -38.82 -17.83
CA SER A 585 -2.64 -38.76 -16.42
C SER A 585 -1.41 -37.87 -16.26
N VAL A 586 -1.43 -36.96 -15.27
CA VAL A 586 -0.34 -36.04 -15.01
C VAL A 586 0.26 -36.28 -13.61
N LEU A 587 1.58 -36.40 -13.54
CA LEU A 587 2.36 -36.47 -12.29
C LEU A 587 3.25 -35.26 -12.15
N GLN A 588 3.24 -34.68 -10.93
CA GLN A 588 4.06 -33.50 -10.61
C GLN A 588 5.42 -33.95 -10.05
N LYS A 589 6.51 -33.50 -10.67
CA LYS A 589 7.88 -33.70 -10.17
C LYS A 589 8.10 -32.82 -8.90
N PRO A 590 8.75 -33.30 -7.81
CA PRO A 590 9.42 -34.60 -7.69
C PRO A 590 8.42 -35.74 -7.42
N VAL A 591 8.60 -36.86 -8.13
CA VAL A 591 7.73 -38.04 -8.06
C VAL A 591 8.41 -39.12 -7.21
N SER A 592 7.71 -39.62 -6.19
CA SER A 592 8.22 -40.80 -5.46
C SER A 592 8.07 -42.07 -6.28
N ALA A 593 8.91 -43.08 -6.01
CA ALA A 593 8.78 -44.39 -6.67
C ALA A 593 7.39 -45.03 -6.43
N ALA A 594 6.79 -44.79 -5.25
CA ALA A 594 5.45 -45.29 -4.92
C ALA A 594 4.35 -44.60 -5.74
N ASP A 595 4.41 -43.27 -5.88
CA ASP A 595 3.44 -42.52 -6.69
C ASP A 595 3.55 -42.85 -8.18
N LEU A 596 4.78 -43.00 -8.67
CA LEU A 596 5.02 -43.43 -10.06
C LEU A 596 4.46 -44.83 -10.29
N TYR A 597 4.67 -45.76 -9.33
CA TYR A 597 4.13 -47.12 -9.43
C TYR A 597 2.60 -47.10 -9.51
N ALA A 598 1.93 -46.37 -8.62
CA ALA A 598 0.46 -46.26 -8.61
C ALA A 598 -0.09 -45.59 -9.88
N ALA A 599 0.60 -44.60 -10.43
CA ALA A 599 0.20 -43.96 -11.68
C ALA A 599 0.37 -44.85 -12.89
N VAL A 600 1.48 -45.61 -12.98
CA VAL A 600 1.74 -46.60 -14.03
C VAL A 600 0.68 -47.70 -13.99
N GLU A 601 0.36 -48.24 -12.80
CA GLU A 601 -0.70 -49.23 -12.60
C GLU A 601 -2.05 -48.72 -13.10
N THR A 602 -2.41 -47.48 -12.68
CA THR A 602 -3.67 -46.84 -13.09
C THR A 602 -3.74 -46.61 -14.60
N ALA A 603 -2.64 -46.17 -15.21
CA ALA A 603 -2.57 -45.92 -16.64
C ALA A 603 -2.73 -47.21 -17.45
N LEU A 604 -2.07 -48.31 -17.05
CA LEU A 604 -2.14 -49.60 -17.69
C LEU A 604 -3.47 -50.36 -17.50
N GLN A 605 -4.27 -49.98 -16.49
CA GLN A 605 -5.61 -50.52 -16.25
C GLN A 605 -6.70 -49.81 -17.06
N ARG A 606 -6.42 -48.61 -17.55
CA ARG A 606 -7.36 -47.78 -18.34
C ARG A 606 -7.19 -47.97 -19.86
N GLY A 607 -6.05 -48.45 -20.31
CA GLY A 607 -5.75 -48.77 -21.72
C GLY A 607 -5.92 -50.28 -21.98
#